data_85fa257c58464054ca94d10628431fa9
#
_entry.id   85fa257c58464054ca94d10628431fa9
#
_cell.length_a   1.000
_cell.length_b   1.000
_cell.length_c   1.000
_cell.angle_alpha   90.00
_cell.angle_beta   90.00
_cell.angle_gamma   90.00
#
_symmetry.space_group_name_H-M   'P 1'
#
loop_
_entity.id
_entity.type
_entity.pdbx_description
1 polymer ?
#
loop_
_entity_poly.entity_id
_entity_poly.type
_entity_poly.pdbx_seq_one_letter_code
_entity_poly.pdbx_strand_id
1 'polypeptide(L)'
;LMNNTKWKELITAIKEKTPDIPIKYKILFEEEAPTYYWTMAGDEHFEYLNMTSVEWFKISCEIKEIKNRGRLIEDKLIIYDKKTEIYEILEKFHIPYEYDEIENAFIIYGYKS
;
A
#
# COMPACT_ATOMS: atom_id res chain seq x y z
N LEU A 1 7.64 -16.57 -1.15
CA LEU A 1 8.68 -15.59 -0.86
C LEU A 1 8.77 -14.52 -1.93
N MET A 2 8.99 -13.30 -1.50
CA MET A 2 9.20 -12.20 -2.42
C MET A 2 10.62 -12.21 -2.98
N ASN A 3 10.76 -11.80 -4.23
CA ASN A 3 12.04 -11.57 -4.88
C ASN A 3 11.98 -10.24 -5.63
N ASN A 4 13.08 -9.81 -6.21
CA ASN A 4 13.13 -8.52 -6.89
C ASN A 4 12.13 -8.41 -8.05
N THR A 5 11.93 -9.48 -8.79
CA THR A 5 10.98 -9.50 -9.90
C THR A 5 9.55 -9.29 -9.40
N LYS A 6 9.15 -10.01 -8.35
CA LYS A 6 7.82 -9.86 -7.76
C LYS A 6 7.58 -8.47 -7.16
N TRP A 7 8.59 -7.92 -6.48
CA TRP A 7 8.51 -6.56 -5.96
C TRP A 7 8.29 -5.56 -7.09
N LYS A 8 9.05 -5.68 -8.17
CA LYS A 8 8.94 -4.79 -9.32
C LYS A 8 7.57 -4.89 -9.98
N GLU A 9 7.07 -6.10 -10.17
CA GLU A 9 5.74 -6.33 -10.75
C GLU A 9 4.64 -5.72 -9.88
N LEU A 10 4.71 -5.93 -8.56
CA LEU A 10 3.75 -5.38 -7.62
C LEU A 10 3.73 -3.86 -7.63
N ILE A 11 4.89 -3.25 -7.47
CA ILE A 11 5.02 -1.79 -7.41
C ILE A 11 4.56 -1.15 -8.72
N THR A 12 4.97 -1.71 -9.86
CA THR A 12 4.56 -1.20 -11.17
C THR A 12 3.05 -1.26 -11.33
N ALA A 13 2.44 -2.40 -10.98
CA ALA A 13 0.99 -2.57 -11.12
C ALA A 13 0.21 -1.60 -10.20
N ILE A 14 0.66 -1.43 -8.97
CA ILE A 14 0.01 -0.51 -8.04
C ILE A 14 0.09 0.93 -8.53
N LYS A 15 1.25 1.36 -9.00
CA LYS A 15 1.45 2.72 -9.49
C LYS A 15 0.64 3.00 -10.76
N GLU A 16 0.47 2.01 -11.61
CA GLU A 16 -0.28 2.17 -12.85
C GLU A 16 -1.79 2.11 -12.64
N LYS A 17 -2.26 1.14 -11.84
CA LYS A 17 -3.70 0.89 -11.68
C LYS A 17 -4.33 1.63 -10.53
N THR A 18 -3.59 1.82 -9.45
CA THR A 18 -4.11 2.43 -8.21
C THR A 18 -3.10 3.42 -7.62
N PRO A 19 -2.74 4.50 -8.37
CA PRO A 19 -1.72 5.44 -7.89
C PRO A 19 -2.11 6.16 -6.60
N ASP A 20 -3.42 6.30 -6.35
CA ASP A 20 -3.92 6.98 -5.16
C ASP A 20 -4.07 6.08 -3.94
N ILE A 21 -3.74 4.79 -4.09
CA ILE A 21 -3.89 3.85 -2.97
C ILE A 21 -2.88 4.15 -1.86
N PRO A 22 -3.34 4.24 -0.60
CA PRO A 22 -2.41 4.42 0.50
C PRO A 22 -1.55 3.18 0.72
N ILE A 23 -0.28 3.41 0.93
CA ILE A 23 0.69 2.36 1.26
C ILE A 23 1.54 2.80 2.45
N LYS A 24 2.10 1.85 3.16
CA LYS A 24 3.18 2.09 4.11
C LYS A 24 4.07 0.85 4.18
N TYR A 25 5.32 1.04 4.55
CA TYR A 25 6.28 -0.05 4.56
C TYR A 25 7.34 0.18 5.63
N LYS A 26 8.02 -0.89 6.00
CA LYS A 26 9.13 -0.86 6.93
C LYS A 26 10.36 -1.47 6.27
N ILE A 27 11.49 -0.80 6.41
CA ILE A 27 12.78 -1.26 5.94
C ILE A 27 13.47 -2.02 7.10
N LEU A 28 14.18 -3.08 6.77
CA LEU A 28 14.98 -3.81 7.74
C LEU A 28 16.03 -2.90 8.38
N PHE A 29 16.29 -3.12 9.65
CA PHE A 29 17.29 -2.40 10.43
C PHE A 29 16.97 -0.92 10.69
N GLU A 30 15.85 -0.42 10.23
CA GLU A 30 15.35 0.87 10.68
C GLU A 30 14.69 0.69 12.03
N GLU A 31 15.06 1.54 12.99
CA GLU A 31 14.32 1.62 14.22
C GLU A 31 12.89 2.07 13.90
N GLU A 32 11.92 1.55 14.63
CA GLU A 32 10.57 1.96 14.42
C GLU A 32 10.45 3.47 14.52
N ALA A 33 10.16 4.11 13.41
CA ALA A 33 9.74 5.49 13.44
C ALA A 33 8.50 5.56 14.35
N PRO A 34 8.41 6.59 15.19
CA PRO A 34 7.25 6.72 16.07
C PRO A 34 5.93 6.69 15.32
N THR A 35 5.95 6.92 14.02
CA THR A 35 4.76 6.85 13.19
C THR A 35 5.13 6.44 11.78
N TYR A 36 4.52 5.36 11.31
CA TYR A 36 4.53 5.03 9.90
C TYR A 36 3.32 5.70 9.27
N TYR A 37 3.57 6.60 8.36
CA TYR A 37 2.49 7.31 7.68
C TYR A 37 2.07 6.56 6.43
N TRP A 38 0.77 6.58 6.18
CA TRP A 38 0.24 6.17 4.90
C TRP A 38 0.61 7.23 3.87
N THR A 39 1.20 6.80 2.75
CA THR A 39 1.51 7.66 1.61
C THR A 39 0.82 7.11 0.38
N MET A 40 0.63 7.93 -0.65
CA MET A 40 0.05 7.46 -1.91
C MET A 40 1.11 6.73 -2.74
N ALA A 41 0.74 5.57 -3.29
CA ALA A 41 1.67 4.75 -4.08
C ALA A 41 2.30 5.50 -5.24
N GLY A 42 1.52 6.37 -5.90
CA GLY A 42 2.01 7.15 -7.04
C GLY A 42 3.04 8.20 -6.69
N ASP A 43 3.09 8.65 -5.44
CA ASP A 43 4.00 9.69 -4.99
C ASP A 43 5.35 9.15 -4.52
N GLU A 44 5.47 7.83 -4.35
CA GLU A 44 6.69 7.22 -3.85
C GLU A 44 7.68 6.91 -5.00
N HIS A 45 8.94 7.13 -4.73
CA HIS A 45 10.04 6.86 -5.68
C HIS A 45 10.72 5.54 -5.33
N PHE A 46 10.03 4.45 -5.62
CA PHE A 46 10.52 3.11 -5.25
C PHE A 46 11.79 2.70 -5.97
N GLU A 47 12.13 3.34 -7.08
CA GLU A 47 13.37 3.07 -7.80
C GLU A 47 14.63 3.38 -6.98
N TYR A 48 14.51 4.18 -5.93
CA TYR A 48 15.61 4.47 -5.03
C TYR A 48 15.67 3.54 -3.83
N LEU A 49 14.66 2.68 -3.68
CA LEU A 49 14.62 1.74 -2.58
C LEU A 49 15.25 0.41 -2.98
N ASN A 50 16.08 -0.11 -2.07
CA ASN A 50 16.51 -1.49 -2.19
C ASN A 50 15.39 -2.39 -1.68
N MET A 51 14.62 -2.97 -2.60
CA MET A 51 13.45 -3.76 -2.24
C MET A 51 13.81 -5.03 -1.45
N THR A 52 15.06 -5.49 -1.52
CA THR A 52 15.51 -6.62 -0.69
C THR A 52 15.58 -6.26 0.79
N SER A 53 15.57 -4.98 1.12
CA SER A 53 15.59 -4.51 2.52
C SER A 53 14.21 -4.26 3.10
N VAL A 54 13.14 -4.46 2.34
CA VAL A 54 11.76 -4.26 2.82
C VAL A 54 11.39 -5.41 3.75
N GLU A 55 11.07 -5.09 4.99
CA GLU A 55 10.61 -6.08 5.97
C GLU A 55 9.14 -6.43 5.71
N TRP A 56 8.29 -5.42 5.59
CA TRP A 56 6.90 -5.61 5.21
C TRP A 56 6.39 -4.39 4.44
N PHE A 57 5.35 -4.62 3.65
CA PHE A 57 4.72 -3.62 2.80
C PHE A 57 3.20 -3.77 2.93
N LYS A 58 2.52 -2.72 3.34
CA LYS A 58 1.06 -2.72 3.48
C LYS A 58 0.41 -1.90 2.38
N ILE A 59 -0.68 -2.44 1.86
CA ILE A 59 -1.49 -1.75 0.84
C ILE A 59 -2.90 -1.63 1.40
N SER A 60 -3.38 -0.41 1.54
CA SER A 60 -4.75 -0.17 2.00
C SER A 60 -5.75 -0.71 0.98
N CYS A 61 -6.86 -1.24 1.47
CA CYS A 61 -7.95 -1.69 0.61
C CYS A 61 -8.95 -0.59 0.29
N GLU A 62 -8.71 0.63 0.77
CA GLU A 62 -9.64 1.74 0.55
C GLU A 62 -8.93 3.06 0.34
N ILE A 63 -9.57 3.94 -0.41
CA ILE A 63 -9.15 5.32 -0.59
C ILE A 63 -10.18 6.21 0.10
N LYS A 64 -9.70 7.11 0.95
CA LYS A 64 -10.56 8.08 1.64
C LYS A 64 -10.39 9.44 1.00
N GLU A 65 -11.50 10.09 0.67
CA GLU A 65 -11.50 11.43 0.11
C GLU A 65 -12.44 12.32 0.91
N ILE A 66 -11.96 13.49 1.27
CA ILE A 66 -12.80 14.49 1.96
C ILE A 66 -13.22 15.53 0.92
N LYS A 67 -14.53 15.64 0.68
CA LYS A 67 -15.09 16.65 -0.21
C LYS A 67 -15.60 17.82 0.60
N ASN A 68 -15.03 18.99 0.33
CA ASN A 68 -15.49 20.25 0.90
C ASN A 68 -16.68 20.73 0.09
N ARG A 69 -17.85 20.86 0.74
CA ARG A 69 -19.09 21.27 0.07
C ARG A 69 -19.44 22.74 0.28
N GLY A 70 -18.53 23.55 0.82
CA GLY A 70 -18.73 24.96 1.04
C GLY A 70 -18.64 25.38 2.50
N ARG A 71 -18.73 26.70 2.76
CA ARG A 71 -18.47 27.28 4.08
C ARG A 71 -19.43 26.83 5.19
N LEU A 72 -20.67 26.56 4.83
CA LEU A 72 -21.73 26.29 5.81
C LEU A 72 -22.20 24.84 5.77
N ILE A 73 -21.54 24.00 4.98
CA ILE A 73 -21.91 22.61 4.82
C ILE A 73 -20.74 21.77 5.30
N GLU A 74 -21.02 20.78 6.11
CA GLU A 74 -20.00 19.86 6.61
C GLU A 74 -19.29 19.15 5.47
N ASP A 75 -18.00 18.90 5.65
CA ASP A 75 -17.22 18.08 4.71
C ASP A 75 -17.79 16.68 4.66
N LYS A 76 -17.77 16.10 3.48
CA LYS A 76 -18.21 14.73 3.27
C LYS A 76 -17.01 13.81 3.09
N LEU A 77 -16.95 12.78 3.92
CA LEU A 77 -15.96 11.71 3.76
C LEU A 77 -16.53 10.68 2.78
N ILE A 78 -15.78 10.43 1.71
CA ILE A 78 -16.09 9.39 0.74
C ILE A 78 -15.05 8.29 0.84
N ILE A 79 -15.50 7.05 0.94
CA ILE A 79 -14.63 5.90 1.00
C ILE A 79 -14.84 5.08 -0.27
N TYR A 80 -13.75 4.84 -1.00
CA TYR A 80 -13.75 3.99 -2.19
C TYR A 80 -13.12 2.65 -1.82
N ASP A 81 -13.88 1.58 -1.97
CA ASP A 81 -13.41 0.22 -1.73
C ASP A 81 -12.58 -0.22 -2.94
N LYS A 82 -11.32 -0.56 -2.70
CA LYS A 82 -10.38 -1.01 -3.72
C LYS A 82 -9.85 -2.41 -3.47
N LYS A 83 -10.45 -3.12 -2.53
CA LYS A 83 -10.00 -4.46 -2.12
C LYS A 83 -9.91 -5.42 -3.30
N THR A 84 -10.93 -5.45 -4.15
CA THR A 84 -10.98 -6.36 -5.31
C THR A 84 -9.84 -6.07 -6.28
N GLU A 85 -9.59 -4.80 -6.59
CA GLU A 85 -8.53 -4.41 -7.52
C GLU A 85 -7.15 -4.81 -7.00
N ILE A 86 -6.90 -4.58 -5.71
CA ILE A 86 -5.62 -4.96 -5.11
C ILE A 86 -5.49 -6.48 -5.05
N TYR A 87 -6.55 -7.17 -4.66
CA TYR A 87 -6.58 -8.63 -4.63
C TYR A 87 -6.24 -9.22 -6.00
N GLU A 88 -6.82 -8.69 -7.08
CA GLU A 88 -6.55 -9.15 -8.44
C GLU A 88 -5.09 -8.98 -8.83
N ILE A 89 -4.45 -7.88 -8.43
CA ILE A 89 -3.02 -7.66 -8.67
C ILE A 89 -2.19 -8.72 -7.95
N LEU A 90 -2.49 -8.97 -6.67
CA LEU A 90 -1.75 -9.94 -5.88
C LEU A 90 -1.87 -11.35 -6.45
N GLU A 91 -3.06 -11.74 -6.87
CA GLU A 91 -3.31 -13.05 -7.48
C GLU A 91 -2.65 -13.18 -8.86
N LYS A 92 -2.70 -12.12 -9.66
CA LYS A 92 -2.11 -12.14 -11.01
C LYS A 92 -0.60 -12.43 -10.98
N PHE A 93 0.10 -11.86 -10.03
CA PHE A 93 1.55 -12.01 -9.93
C PHE A 93 1.99 -13.04 -8.90
N HIS A 94 1.04 -13.81 -8.36
CA HIS A 94 1.30 -14.84 -7.34
C HIS A 94 2.08 -14.30 -6.14
N ILE A 95 1.66 -13.15 -5.66
CA ILE A 95 2.31 -12.49 -4.53
C ILE A 95 1.69 -13.00 -3.23
N PRO A 96 2.50 -13.53 -2.29
CA PRO A 96 1.98 -13.96 -0.99
C PRO A 96 1.59 -12.75 -0.15
N TYR A 97 0.44 -12.85 0.51
CA TYR A 97 -0.09 -11.76 1.33
C TYR A 97 -0.85 -12.29 2.52
N GLU A 98 -1.02 -11.43 3.51
CA GLU A 98 -1.95 -11.63 4.61
C GLU A 98 -2.90 -10.42 4.63
N TYR A 99 -4.07 -10.59 5.23
CA TYR A 99 -5.03 -9.51 5.35
C TYR A 99 -5.11 -9.04 6.80
N ASP A 100 -4.96 -7.73 7.00
CA ASP A 100 -5.10 -7.07 8.31
C ASP A 100 -6.51 -6.46 8.40
N GLU A 101 -7.36 -7.07 9.22
CA GLU A 101 -8.74 -6.59 9.39
C GLU A 101 -8.82 -5.24 10.10
N ILE A 102 -7.88 -4.97 10.99
CA ILE A 102 -7.90 -3.73 11.79
C ILE A 102 -7.64 -2.53 10.89
N GLU A 103 -6.63 -2.61 10.04
CA GLU A 103 -6.29 -1.53 9.12
C GLU A 103 -6.98 -1.64 7.76
N ASN A 104 -7.69 -2.73 7.50
CA ASN A 104 -8.27 -3.04 6.19
C ASN A 104 -7.20 -2.93 5.10
N ALA A 105 -6.17 -3.73 5.22
CA ALA A 105 -5.00 -3.67 4.34
C ALA A 105 -4.44 -5.06 4.07
N PHE A 106 -3.82 -5.22 2.91
CA PHE A 106 -3.02 -6.40 2.60
C PHE A 106 -1.59 -6.17 3.08
N ILE A 107 -0.97 -7.20 3.65
CA ILE A 107 0.41 -7.15 4.12
C ILE A 107 1.24 -8.12 3.30
N ILE A 108 2.30 -7.61 2.71
CA ILE A 108 3.27 -8.41 1.97
C ILE A 108 4.58 -8.39 2.77
N TYR A 109 5.05 -9.56 3.16
CA TYR A 109 6.29 -9.67 3.92
C TYR A 109 7.46 -9.91 2.98
N GLY A 110 8.48 -9.06 3.08
CA GLY A 110 9.75 -9.28 2.41
C GLY A 110 10.54 -10.38 3.12
N TYR A 111 10.41 -10.40 4.45
CA TYR A 111 11.04 -11.40 5.31
C TYR A 111 10.01 -11.91 6.30
N LYS A 112 9.87 -13.22 6.36
CA LYS A 112 8.97 -13.87 7.29
C LYS A 112 9.71 -15.00 7.97
N SER A 113 9.82 -14.89 9.26
CA SER A 113 10.41 -15.97 10.09
C SER A 113 9.42 -17.11 10.28
#